data_5b637b3a0a8ac6b6bb70f6d88b235f72
#
_entry.id   5b637b3a0a8ac6b6bb70f6d88b235f72
#
_cell.length_a   1.000
_cell.length_b   1.000
_cell.length_c   1.000
_cell.angle_alpha   90.00
_cell.angle_beta   90.00
_cell.angle_gamma   90.00
#
_symmetry.space_group_name_H-M   'P 1'
#
loop_
_entity.id
_entity.type
_entity.pdbx_description
1 polymer ?
#
loop_
_entity_poly.entity_id
_entity_poly.type
_entity_poly.pdbx_seq_one_letter_code
_entity_poly.pdbx_strand_id
1 'polypeptide(L)'
;MLFQTADPIIFLLGIIIGTVLLGLIIYLAVLLIESKTKASDKVIMIFLLALIVILILPPVLGAVGSVLGAIGDVFANIRNAIDGGGANYLTQLVPIIGFLILLVLTKFFIDIKWETSVWISLLTLFMLYILLSLIPELDFFGLYVV
;
A
#
# COMPACT_ATOMS: atom_id res chain seq x y z
N MET A 1 -16.26 8.55 -8.83
CA MET A 1 -15.90 8.06 -7.51
C MET A 1 -16.37 9.00 -6.43
N LEU A 2 -16.94 8.44 -5.37
CA LEU A 2 -17.49 9.25 -4.28
C LEU A 2 -16.42 10.07 -3.57
N PHE A 3 -15.23 9.51 -3.40
CA PHE A 3 -14.15 10.15 -2.64
C PHE A 3 -13.27 11.05 -3.48
N GLN A 4 -13.53 11.14 -4.77
CA GLN A 4 -12.79 12.04 -5.65
C GLN A 4 -13.42 13.42 -5.74
N THR A 5 -14.61 13.59 -5.20
CA THR A 5 -15.23 14.91 -5.16
C THR A 5 -14.45 15.81 -4.20
N ALA A 6 -14.54 17.10 -4.40
CA ALA A 6 -13.80 18.07 -3.59
C ALA A 6 -14.41 18.29 -2.20
N ASP A 7 -15.33 17.45 -1.75
CA ASP A 7 -15.94 17.59 -0.45
C ASP A 7 -14.95 17.16 0.63
N PRO A 8 -14.44 18.09 1.47
CA PRO A 8 -13.45 17.74 2.48
C PRO A 8 -14.02 16.82 3.57
N ILE A 9 -15.33 16.84 3.80
CA ILE A 9 -15.94 15.97 4.81
C ILE A 9 -15.90 14.52 4.33
N ILE A 10 -16.25 14.28 3.08
CA ILE A 10 -16.21 12.93 2.50
C ILE A 10 -14.78 12.41 2.45
N PHE A 11 -13.83 13.25 2.09
CA PHE A 11 -12.42 12.90 2.07
C PHE A 11 -11.92 12.50 3.46
N LEU A 12 -12.29 13.29 4.47
CA LEU A 12 -11.90 13.01 5.85
C LEU A 12 -12.50 11.70 6.35
N LEU A 13 -13.78 11.47 6.06
CA LEU A 13 -14.43 10.22 6.41
C LEU A 13 -13.75 9.02 5.74
N GLY A 14 -13.35 9.18 4.49
CA GLY A 14 -12.61 8.14 3.78
C GLY A 14 -11.30 7.78 4.48
N ILE A 15 -10.56 8.79 4.92
CA ILE A 15 -9.31 8.58 5.65
C ILE A 15 -9.58 7.84 6.97
N ILE A 16 -10.60 8.25 7.71
CA ILE A 16 -10.93 7.62 8.98
C ILE A 16 -11.33 6.16 8.79
N ILE A 17 -12.22 5.90 7.84
CA ILE A 17 -12.68 4.54 7.55
C ILE A 17 -11.52 3.68 7.06
N GLY A 18 -10.71 4.22 6.16
CA GLY A 18 -9.54 3.52 5.65
C GLY A 18 -8.53 3.17 6.75
N THR A 19 -8.28 4.12 7.67
CA THR A 19 -7.38 3.91 8.79
C THR A 19 -7.90 2.79 9.70
N VAL A 20 -9.18 2.80 10.00
CA VAL A 20 -9.78 1.76 10.84
C VAL A 20 -9.68 0.40 10.16
N LEU A 21 -10.03 0.32 8.89
CA LEU A 21 -9.99 -0.96 8.15
C LEU A 21 -8.55 -1.48 8.03
N LEU A 22 -7.63 -0.64 7.62
CA LEU A 22 -6.23 -1.05 7.48
C LEU A 22 -5.63 -1.38 8.84
N GLY A 23 -5.95 -0.61 9.86
CA GLY A 23 -5.50 -0.88 11.22
C GLY A 23 -5.97 -2.24 11.72
N LEU A 24 -7.22 -2.59 11.45
CA LEU A 24 -7.75 -3.91 11.80
C LEU A 24 -7.03 -5.01 11.04
N ILE A 25 -6.76 -4.80 9.76
CA ILE A 25 -6.04 -5.78 8.95
C ILE A 25 -4.62 -6.00 9.49
N ILE A 26 -3.91 -4.92 9.80
CA ILE A 26 -2.56 -5.02 10.37
C ILE A 26 -2.61 -5.68 11.75
N TYR A 27 -3.60 -5.31 12.57
CA TYR A 27 -3.79 -5.93 13.88
C TYR A 27 -3.96 -7.44 13.76
N LEU A 28 -4.82 -7.89 12.85
CA LEU A 28 -5.02 -9.31 12.62
C LEU A 28 -3.74 -9.98 12.13
N ALA A 29 -2.99 -9.32 11.25
CA ALA A 29 -1.72 -9.87 10.77
C ALA A 29 -0.71 -10.04 11.90
N VAL A 30 -0.59 -9.05 12.77
CA VAL A 30 0.29 -9.14 13.94
C VAL A 30 -0.17 -10.25 14.88
N LEU A 31 -1.48 -10.33 15.09
CA LEU A 31 -2.07 -11.37 15.95
C LEU A 31 -1.74 -12.77 15.44
N LEU A 32 -1.82 -12.97 14.13
CA LEU A 32 -1.59 -14.29 13.52
C LEU A 32 -0.11 -14.64 13.42
N ILE A 33 0.73 -13.67 13.12
CA ILE A 33 2.16 -13.91 12.85
C ILE A 33 2.99 -13.84 14.14
N GLU A 34 2.74 -12.82 14.97
CA GLU A 34 3.48 -12.66 16.23
C GLU A 34 2.70 -13.27 17.37
N SER A 35 1.85 -12.47 18.02
CA SER A 35 1.09 -12.93 19.17
C SER A 35 -0.01 -11.93 19.53
N LYS A 36 -0.97 -12.40 20.34
CA LYS A 36 -2.00 -11.54 20.88
C LYS A 36 -1.40 -10.46 21.80
N THR A 37 -0.39 -10.82 22.57
CA THR A 37 0.27 -9.87 23.47
C THR A 37 0.92 -8.75 22.69
N LYS A 38 1.66 -9.09 21.64
CA LYS A 38 2.32 -8.06 20.80
C LYS A 38 1.30 -7.17 20.12
N ALA A 39 0.23 -7.76 19.58
CA ALA A 39 -0.83 -6.98 18.93
C ALA A 39 -1.50 -6.03 19.92
N SER A 40 -1.80 -6.48 21.12
CA SER A 40 -2.44 -5.65 22.14
C SER A 40 -1.51 -4.54 22.63
N ASP A 41 -0.23 -4.83 22.83
CA ASP A 41 0.73 -3.83 23.31
C ASP A 41 0.99 -2.75 22.28
N LYS A 42 0.83 -3.04 21.01
CA LYS A 42 1.16 -2.11 19.92
C LYS A 42 -0.07 -1.57 19.20
N VAL A 43 -1.25 -1.68 19.81
CA VAL A 43 -2.50 -1.22 19.18
C VAL A 43 -2.41 0.21 18.68
N ILE A 44 -1.94 1.12 19.52
CA ILE A 44 -1.85 2.54 19.13
C ILE A 44 -0.87 2.72 17.98
N MET A 45 0.27 2.04 18.03
CA MET A 45 1.26 2.12 16.97
C MET A 45 0.74 1.49 15.67
N ILE A 46 -0.06 0.43 15.76
CA ILE A 46 -0.66 -0.20 14.59
C ILE A 46 -1.61 0.77 13.89
N PHE A 47 -2.49 1.44 14.64
CA PHE A 47 -3.42 2.39 14.03
C PHE A 47 -2.72 3.66 13.54
N LEU A 48 -1.66 4.09 14.22
CA LEU A 48 -0.85 5.19 13.73
C LEU A 48 -0.14 4.80 12.43
N LEU A 49 0.39 3.59 12.35
CA LEU A 49 0.99 3.07 11.12
C LEU A 49 -0.04 3.05 9.98
N ALA A 50 -1.26 2.59 10.27
CA ALA A 50 -2.31 2.56 9.26
C ALA A 50 -2.63 3.97 8.75
N LEU A 51 -2.72 4.94 9.64
CA LEU A 51 -2.96 6.33 9.24
C LEU A 51 -1.85 6.85 8.34
N ILE A 52 -0.60 6.61 8.72
CA ILE A 52 0.56 7.05 7.94
C ILE A 52 0.56 6.39 6.56
N VAL A 53 0.29 5.10 6.50
CA VAL A 53 0.22 4.39 5.23
C VAL A 53 -0.86 4.99 4.32
N ILE A 54 -2.03 5.26 4.85
CA ILE A 54 -3.13 5.82 4.06
C ILE A 54 -2.82 7.22 3.57
N LEU A 55 -2.16 8.03 4.38
CA LEU A 55 -1.84 9.41 3.99
C LEU A 55 -0.63 9.50 3.06
N ILE A 56 0.37 8.66 3.27
CA ILE A 56 1.67 8.79 2.59
C ILE A 56 1.77 7.88 1.38
N LEU A 57 1.29 6.65 1.49
CA LEU A 57 1.53 5.66 0.46
C LEU A 57 0.97 6.06 -0.92
N PRO A 58 -0.28 6.52 -1.05
CA PRO A 58 -0.80 6.88 -2.36
C PRO A 58 0.01 7.97 -3.08
N PRO A 59 0.36 9.11 -2.46
CA PRO A 59 1.17 10.12 -3.15
C PRO A 59 2.59 9.63 -3.44
N VAL A 60 3.20 8.85 -2.55
CA VAL A 60 4.54 8.31 -2.78
C VAL A 60 4.52 7.32 -3.94
N LEU A 61 3.54 6.42 -3.99
CA LEU A 61 3.43 5.47 -5.09
C LEU A 61 3.10 6.17 -6.40
N GLY A 62 2.32 7.25 -6.36
CA GLY A 62 2.07 8.06 -7.54
C GLY A 62 3.35 8.68 -8.09
N ALA A 63 4.18 9.24 -7.21
CA ALA A 63 5.47 9.82 -7.61
C ALA A 63 6.42 8.75 -8.15
N VAL A 64 6.52 7.62 -7.48
CA VAL A 64 7.34 6.49 -7.92
C VAL A 64 6.86 5.99 -9.29
N GLY A 65 5.54 5.87 -9.45
CA GLY A 65 4.96 5.45 -10.72
C GLY A 65 5.30 6.40 -11.86
N SER A 66 5.30 7.71 -11.60
CA SER A 66 5.67 8.70 -12.61
C SER A 66 7.14 8.55 -13.02
N VAL A 67 8.03 8.37 -12.05
CA VAL A 67 9.47 8.19 -12.34
C VAL A 67 9.69 6.89 -13.11
N LEU A 68 9.12 5.79 -12.65
CA LEU A 68 9.27 4.49 -13.32
C LEU A 68 8.63 4.52 -14.71
N GLY A 69 7.50 5.22 -14.84
CA GLY A 69 6.87 5.40 -16.15
C GLY A 69 7.79 6.11 -17.13
N ALA A 70 8.42 7.21 -16.71
CA ALA A 70 9.34 7.96 -17.55
C ALA A 70 10.56 7.12 -17.94
N ILE A 71 11.15 6.41 -17.00
CA ILE A 71 12.31 5.55 -17.27
C ILE A 71 11.92 4.40 -18.19
N GLY A 72 10.77 3.77 -17.91
CA GLY A 72 10.29 2.65 -18.70
C GLY A 72 9.98 3.05 -20.13
N ASP A 73 9.46 4.27 -20.35
CA ASP A 73 9.20 4.78 -21.69
C ASP A 73 10.49 4.95 -22.48
N VAL A 74 11.58 5.40 -21.82
CA VAL A 74 12.87 5.50 -22.49
C VAL A 74 13.34 4.14 -23.00
N PHE A 75 13.26 3.11 -22.16
CA PHE A 75 13.66 1.76 -22.57
C PHE A 75 12.73 1.18 -23.63
N ALA A 76 11.43 1.42 -23.53
CA ALA A 76 10.48 1.00 -24.54
C ALA A 76 10.76 1.66 -25.87
N ASN A 77 11.11 2.95 -25.89
CA ASN A 77 11.45 3.67 -27.11
C ASN A 77 12.73 3.15 -27.75
N ILE A 78 13.71 2.73 -26.94
CA ILE A 78 14.92 2.11 -27.48
C ILE A 78 14.57 0.83 -28.23
N ARG A 79 13.73 -0.01 -27.67
CA ARG A 79 13.29 -1.23 -28.34
C ARG A 79 12.43 -0.91 -29.56
N ASN A 80 11.57 0.09 -29.48
CA ASN A 80 10.74 0.50 -30.61
C ASN A 80 11.57 0.98 -31.80
N ALA A 81 12.74 1.57 -31.55
CA ALA A 81 13.65 1.97 -32.60
C ALA A 81 14.26 0.76 -33.32
N ILE A 82 14.27 -0.41 -32.67
CA ILE A 82 14.82 -1.63 -33.25
C ILE A 82 13.77 -2.36 -34.08
N ASP A 83 12.61 -2.69 -33.45
CA ASP A 83 11.60 -3.51 -34.13
C ASP A 83 10.16 -3.17 -33.78
N GLY A 84 9.94 -2.11 -33.00
CA GLY A 84 8.59 -1.68 -32.63
C GLY A 84 7.93 -2.52 -31.53
N GLY A 85 8.67 -3.43 -30.90
CA GLY A 85 8.12 -4.31 -29.89
C GLY A 85 8.30 -3.85 -28.45
N GLY A 86 8.60 -2.58 -28.20
CA GLY A 86 8.86 -2.07 -26.87
C GLY A 86 7.60 -1.94 -26.02
N ALA A 87 7.75 -2.21 -24.74
CA ALA A 87 6.67 -2.04 -23.76
C ALA A 87 7.26 -1.57 -22.44
N ASN A 88 6.44 -0.87 -21.66
CA ASN A 88 6.88 -0.32 -20.38
C ASN A 88 6.44 -1.28 -19.27
N TYR A 89 7.40 -2.05 -18.76
CA TYR A 89 7.14 -2.97 -17.64
C TYR A 89 7.60 -2.43 -16.30
N LEU A 90 8.33 -1.32 -16.27
CA LEU A 90 8.85 -0.78 -15.02
C LEU A 90 7.75 -0.30 -14.08
N THR A 91 6.63 0.16 -14.63
CA THR A 91 5.50 0.58 -13.81
C THR A 91 4.89 -0.56 -13.00
N GLN A 92 5.14 -1.81 -13.39
CA GLN A 92 4.67 -2.95 -12.64
C GLN A 92 5.43 -3.16 -11.33
N LEU A 93 6.52 -2.43 -11.12
CA LEU A 93 7.26 -2.46 -9.86
C LEU A 93 6.61 -1.62 -8.76
N VAL A 94 5.64 -0.76 -9.10
CA VAL A 94 5.01 0.13 -8.11
C VAL A 94 4.44 -0.64 -6.92
N PRO A 95 3.67 -1.73 -7.09
CA PRO A 95 3.18 -2.49 -5.94
C PRO A 95 4.30 -3.09 -5.08
N ILE A 96 5.41 -3.49 -5.72
CA ILE A 96 6.55 -4.04 -4.99
C ILE A 96 7.19 -2.97 -4.11
N ILE A 97 7.33 -1.75 -4.63
CA ILE A 97 7.83 -0.62 -3.85
C ILE A 97 6.89 -0.29 -2.70
N GLY A 98 5.59 -0.34 -2.94
CA GLY A 98 4.59 -0.19 -1.89
C GLY A 98 4.75 -1.23 -0.79
N PHE A 99 4.98 -2.47 -1.16
CA PHE A 99 5.25 -3.53 -0.20
C PHE A 99 6.51 -3.24 0.62
N LEU A 100 7.60 -2.80 -0.02
CA LEU A 100 8.84 -2.49 0.68
C LEU A 100 8.66 -1.34 1.66
N ILE A 101 7.92 -0.30 1.28
CA ILE A 101 7.61 0.81 2.18
C ILE A 101 6.82 0.32 3.38
N LEU A 102 5.78 -0.45 3.15
CA LEU A 102 4.97 -1.02 4.23
C LEU A 102 5.81 -1.90 5.14
N LEU A 103 6.70 -2.70 4.59
CA LEU A 103 7.59 -3.58 5.35
C LEU A 103 8.49 -2.77 6.29
N VAL A 104 9.11 -1.72 5.79
CA VAL A 104 10.00 -0.88 6.59
C VAL A 104 9.22 -0.17 7.68
N LEU A 105 8.08 0.42 7.35
CA LEU A 105 7.25 1.11 8.31
C LEU A 105 6.74 0.15 9.39
N THR A 106 6.30 -1.04 9.00
CA THR A 106 5.82 -2.05 9.94
C THR A 106 6.92 -2.45 10.92
N LYS A 107 8.12 -2.67 10.42
CA LYS A 107 9.24 -3.04 11.26
C LYS A 107 9.51 -1.99 12.34
N PHE A 108 9.55 -0.73 11.96
CA PHE A 108 9.92 0.32 12.90
C PHE A 108 8.76 0.70 13.83
N PHE A 109 7.53 0.66 13.36
CA PHE A 109 6.38 1.05 14.17
C PHE A 109 5.99 -0.03 15.17
N ILE A 110 6.07 -1.30 14.77
CA ILE A 110 5.66 -2.41 15.64
C ILE A 110 6.85 -2.97 16.41
N ASP A 111 8.07 -2.59 16.03
CA ASP A 111 9.30 -3.02 16.68
C ASP A 111 9.44 -4.55 16.64
N ILE A 112 9.58 -5.07 15.45
CA ILE A 112 9.70 -6.50 15.19
C ILE A 112 10.92 -6.76 14.30
N LYS A 113 11.27 -8.03 14.16
CA LYS A 113 12.37 -8.44 13.29
C LYS A 113 11.99 -8.23 11.82
N TRP A 114 13.01 -8.07 10.96
CA TRP A 114 12.79 -7.92 9.53
C TRP A 114 12.00 -9.09 8.96
N GLU A 115 12.36 -10.31 9.34
CA GLU A 115 11.67 -11.50 8.88
C GLU A 115 10.18 -11.48 9.23
N THR A 116 9.87 -11.14 10.48
CA THR A 116 8.49 -11.04 10.94
C THR A 116 7.76 -9.93 10.18
N SER A 117 8.44 -8.81 9.94
CA SER A 117 7.85 -7.70 9.18
C SER A 117 7.50 -8.11 7.75
N VAL A 118 8.34 -8.92 7.11
CA VAL A 118 8.03 -9.44 5.77
C VAL A 118 6.72 -10.21 5.78
N TRP A 119 6.56 -11.13 6.72
CA TRP A 119 5.35 -11.94 6.80
C TRP A 119 4.11 -11.11 7.14
N ILE A 120 4.22 -10.17 8.07
CA ILE A 120 3.11 -9.30 8.43
C ILE A 120 2.71 -8.43 7.24
N SER A 121 3.68 -7.86 6.53
CA SER A 121 3.40 -7.02 5.38
C SER A 121 2.75 -7.80 4.23
N LEU A 122 3.25 -9.01 3.97
CA LEU A 122 2.65 -9.88 2.96
C LEU A 122 1.21 -10.23 3.31
N LEU A 123 0.97 -10.62 4.55
CA LEU A 123 -0.38 -10.98 4.98
C LEU A 123 -1.31 -9.77 4.94
N THR A 124 -0.81 -8.61 5.34
CA THR A 124 -1.57 -7.36 5.30
C THR A 124 -2.00 -7.04 3.87
N LEU A 125 -1.07 -7.10 2.92
CA LEU A 125 -1.40 -6.82 1.53
C LEU A 125 -2.36 -7.87 0.96
N PHE A 126 -2.15 -9.13 1.29
CA PHE A 126 -3.02 -10.20 0.85
C PHE A 126 -4.46 -9.97 1.31
N MET A 127 -4.64 -9.66 2.60
CA MET A 127 -5.96 -9.37 3.14
C MET A 127 -6.55 -8.10 2.56
N LEU A 128 -5.73 -7.07 2.36
CA LEU A 128 -6.18 -5.81 1.77
C LEU A 128 -6.68 -6.02 0.35
N TYR A 129 -5.95 -6.76 -0.47
CA TYR A 129 -6.37 -7.00 -1.85
C TYR A 129 -7.61 -7.89 -1.92
N ILE A 130 -7.76 -8.84 -0.99
CA ILE A 130 -9.00 -9.61 -0.90
C ILE A 130 -10.18 -8.68 -0.58
N LEU A 131 -9.99 -7.80 0.38
CA LEU A 131 -11.03 -6.84 0.76
C LEU A 131 -11.40 -5.94 -0.41
N LEU A 132 -10.42 -5.41 -1.12
CA LEU A 132 -10.66 -4.55 -2.29
C LEU A 132 -11.32 -5.32 -3.44
N SER A 133 -11.02 -6.60 -3.58
CA SER A 133 -11.68 -7.43 -4.58
C SER A 133 -13.16 -7.64 -4.28
N LEU A 134 -13.48 -7.74 -3.00
CA LEU A 134 -14.86 -7.91 -2.57
C LEU A 134 -15.63 -6.59 -2.59
N ILE A 135 -14.98 -5.50 -2.21
CA ILE A 135 -15.61 -4.18 -2.10
C ILE A 135 -14.70 -3.15 -2.80
N PRO A 136 -14.78 -3.05 -4.14
CA PRO A 136 -13.92 -2.10 -4.86
C PRO A 136 -14.14 -0.64 -4.48
N GLU A 137 -15.29 -0.31 -3.91
CA GLU A 137 -15.59 1.05 -3.47
C GLU A 137 -14.67 1.52 -2.35
N LEU A 138 -13.98 0.62 -1.68
CA LEU A 138 -13.04 0.99 -0.63
C LEU A 138 -11.67 1.41 -1.14
N ASP A 139 -11.50 1.52 -2.46
CA ASP A 139 -10.19 1.88 -3.04
C ASP A 139 -9.91 3.37 -2.93
N PHE A 140 -9.77 3.86 -1.72
CA PHE A 140 -9.22 5.21 -1.50
C PHE A 140 -7.72 5.18 -1.23
N PHE A 141 -7.10 4.02 -1.29
CA PHE A 141 -5.65 3.92 -1.13
C PHE A 141 -4.90 4.20 -2.41
N GLY A 142 -5.60 4.21 -3.55
CA GLY A 142 -4.95 4.33 -4.84
C GLY A 142 -4.13 3.10 -5.23
N LEU A 143 -4.32 1.98 -4.54
CA LEU A 143 -3.61 0.74 -4.83
C LEU A 143 -4.27 -0.11 -5.89
N TYR A 144 -5.53 0.12 -6.11
CA TYR A 144 -6.33 -0.61 -7.10
C TYR A 144 -6.22 0.10 -8.44
N VAL A 145 -5.02 0.30 -8.89
CA VAL A 145 -4.76 0.98 -10.15
C VAL A 145 -4.41 -0.05 -11.19
N VAL A 146 -5.09 0.03 -12.25
CA VAL A 146 -4.82 -0.91 -13.32
C VAL A 146 -4.61 -0.21 -14.64
#